data_41ea05ed2b403f0c198a8c06ad64da5f
#
_entry.id   41ea05ed2b403f0c198a8c06ad64da5f
#
_cell.length_a   1.000
_cell.length_b   1.000
_cell.length_c   1.000
_cell.angle_alpha   90.00
_cell.angle_beta   90.00
_cell.angle_gamma   90.00
#
_symmetry.space_group_name_H-M   'P 1'
#
loop_
_entity.id
_entity.type
_entity.pdbx_description
1 polymer ?
#
loop_
_entity_poly.entity_id
_entity_poly.type
_entity_poly.pdbx_seq_one_letter_code
_entity_poly.pdbx_strand_id
1 'polypeptide(L)'
;YTAAQHLINLGHKHIVYPCSEAAGLDSSIDARAQGFINACKDAEGKHGINWEVLSVPRGPAFADSALSALLAMDEFPDAICCQMDMMAIPLVLKLERYGHRTPRDYSIVGFDDSPYADTINLTTMRQDPYAMGRTAAEKALKLIAGETPGTPHEVIEAQLVPRSTDMPFGKMA
;
A
#
# COMPACT_ATOMS: atom_id res chain seq x y z
N TYR A 1 -0.41 7.89 0.04
CA TYR A 1 -0.44 8.84 -1.07
C TYR A 1 0.56 8.48 -2.16
N THR A 2 1.87 8.42 -1.84
CA THR A 2 2.96 8.19 -2.82
C THR A 2 2.83 6.88 -3.58
N ALA A 3 2.40 5.80 -2.94
CA ALA A 3 2.17 4.51 -3.59
C ALA A 3 1.07 4.59 -4.67
N ALA A 4 -0.06 5.21 -4.33
CA ALA A 4 -1.15 5.43 -5.29
C ALA A 4 -0.73 6.38 -6.42
N GLN A 5 -0.04 7.47 -6.10
CA GLN A 5 0.48 8.41 -7.10
C GLN A 5 1.45 7.73 -8.08
N HIS A 6 2.25 6.77 -7.61
CA HIS A 6 3.14 5.97 -8.46
C HIS A 6 2.33 5.19 -9.50
N LEU A 7 1.30 4.45 -9.08
CA LEU A 7 0.43 3.69 -9.99
C LEU A 7 -0.29 4.62 -11.00
N ILE A 8 -0.79 5.76 -10.53
CA ILE A 8 -1.42 6.77 -11.38
C ILE A 8 -0.43 7.31 -12.43
N ASN A 9 0.82 7.58 -12.03
CA ASN A 9 1.87 8.06 -12.93
C ASN A 9 2.29 6.99 -13.97
N LEU A 10 2.15 5.71 -13.64
CA LEU A 10 2.31 4.60 -14.59
C LEU A 10 1.13 4.48 -15.58
N GLY A 11 0.09 5.29 -15.41
CA GLY A 11 -1.05 5.38 -16.32
C GLY A 11 -2.22 4.46 -15.99
N HIS A 12 -2.19 3.78 -14.83
CA HIS A 12 -3.27 2.92 -14.40
C HIS A 12 -4.59 3.68 -14.25
N LYS A 13 -5.70 3.02 -14.61
CA LYS A 13 -7.02 3.63 -14.71
C LYS A 13 -8.04 3.07 -13.74
N HIS A 14 -7.91 1.80 -13.35
CA HIS A 14 -8.78 1.16 -12.38
C HIS A 14 -7.95 0.63 -11.21
N ILE A 15 -7.90 1.40 -10.11
CA ILE A 15 -7.02 1.14 -8.98
C ILE A 15 -7.84 0.77 -7.74
N VAL A 16 -7.57 -0.40 -7.17
CA VAL A 16 -8.27 -0.89 -5.99
C VAL A 16 -7.34 -0.92 -4.77
N TYR A 17 -7.89 -0.53 -3.62
CA TYR A 17 -7.20 -0.58 -2.33
C TYR A 17 -7.92 -1.55 -1.38
N PRO A 18 -7.50 -2.82 -1.32
CA PRO A 18 -8.00 -3.74 -0.31
C PRO A 18 -7.56 -3.28 1.08
N CYS A 19 -8.53 -2.99 1.93
CA CYS A 19 -8.33 -2.48 3.28
C CYS A 19 -8.98 -3.40 4.30
N SER A 20 -8.26 -3.77 5.36
CA SER A 20 -8.89 -4.46 6.47
C SER A 20 -9.89 -3.53 7.16
N GLU A 21 -11.08 -4.06 7.49
CA GLU A 21 -12.07 -3.31 8.26
C GLU A 21 -11.42 -2.73 9.50
N ALA A 22 -11.46 -1.40 9.61
CA ALA A 22 -10.93 -0.69 10.74
C ALA A 22 -11.80 -1.01 11.95
N ALA A 23 -11.26 -1.66 12.95
CA ALA A 23 -11.86 -1.69 14.28
C ALA A 23 -11.63 -0.32 14.94
N GLY A 24 -12.28 0.70 14.45
CA GLY A 24 -12.63 1.98 15.09
C GLY A 24 -11.54 2.80 15.81
N LEU A 25 -10.28 2.38 15.89
CA LEU A 25 -9.27 3.01 16.73
C LEU A 25 -7.84 2.99 16.16
N ASP A 26 -7.58 2.44 15.00
CA ASP A 26 -6.22 2.41 14.47
C ASP A 26 -6.02 3.49 13.42
N SER A 27 -5.54 4.62 13.88
CA SER A 27 -5.24 5.79 13.06
C SER A 27 -4.23 5.55 11.93
N SER A 28 -3.35 4.54 12.03
CA SER A 28 -2.32 4.28 11.00
C SER A 28 -2.89 3.60 9.76
N ILE A 29 -3.83 2.69 9.95
CA ILE A 29 -4.56 2.02 8.85
C ILE A 29 -5.43 3.02 8.13
N ASP A 30 -6.20 3.81 8.88
CA ASP A 30 -7.05 4.87 8.33
C ASP A 30 -6.24 5.94 7.59
N ALA A 31 -5.06 6.30 8.10
CA ALA A 31 -4.18 7.28 7.47
C ALA A 31 -3.61 6.78 6.12
N ARG A 32 -3.29 5.48 5.99
CA ARG A 32 -2.84 4.89 4.71
C ARG A 32 -3.99 4.87 3.69
N ALA A 33 -5.18 4.44 4.09
CA ALA A 33 -6.36 4.48 3.24
C ALA A 33 -6.71 5.91 2.82
N GLN A 34 -6.64 6.87 3.76
CA GLN A 34 -6.88 8.27 3.45
C GLN A 34 -5.83 8.83 2.47
N GLY A 35 -4.57 8.42 2.60
CA GLY A 35 -3.52 8.76 1.65
C GLY A 35 -3.83 8.27 0.24
N PHE A 36 -4.28 7.02 0.10
CA PHE A 36 -4.74 6.45 -1.17
C PHE A 36 -5.92 7.28 -1.74
N ILE A 37 -6.96 7.50 -0.95
CA ILE A 37 -8.14 8.27 -1.34
C ILE A 37 -7.77 9.67 -1.83
N ASN A 38 -6.89 10.36 -1.10
CA ASN A 38 -6.46 11.70 -1.46
C ASN A 38 -5.72 11.72 -2.80
N ALA A 39 -4.79 10.78 -3.04
CA ALA A 39 -4.08 10.67 -4.31
C ALA A 39 -5.02 10.42 -5.49
N CYS A 40 -6.01 9.55 -5.30
CA CYS A 40 -7.01 9.25 -6.32
C CYS A 40 -7.91 10.46 -6.60
N LYS A 41 -8.39 11.15 -5.58
CA LYS A 41 -9.20 12.37 -5.75
C LYS A 41 -8.43 13.48 -6.47
N ASP A 42 -7.15 13.69 -6.16
CA ASP A 42 -6.32 14.68 -6.82
C ASP A 42 -6.12 14.38 -8.32
N ALA A 43 -6.24 13.11 -8.70
CA ALA A 43 -6.05 12.62 -10.06
C ALA A 43 -7.35 12.46 -10.86
N GLU A 44 -8.49 12.34 -10.21
CA GLU A 44 -9.80 12.03 -10.83
C GLU A 44 -10.14 12.97 -12.01
N GLY A 45 -10.02 14.27 -11.78
CA GLY A 45 -10.31 15.28 -12.80
C GLY A 45 -9.28 15.41 -13.92
N LYS A 46 -8.07 14.87 -13.74
CA LYS A 46 -6.94 15.02 -14.68
C LYS A 46 -6.68 13.77 -15.51
N HIS A 47 -6.90 12.61 -14.93
CA HIS A 47 -6.47 11.33 -15.48
C HIS A 47 -7.61 10.36 -15.76
N GLY A 48 -8.86 10.69 -15.38
CA GLY A 48 -10.03 9.87 -15.62
C GLY A 48 -9.88 8.47 -15.01
N ILE A 49 -9.43 8.41 -13.76
CA ILE A 49 -9.25 7.15 -13.04
C ILE A 49 -10.53 6.71 -12.35
N ASN A 50 -10.75 5.41 -12.30
CA ASN A 50 -11.72 4.76 -11.43
C ASN A 50 -10.97 4.14 -10.24
N TRP A 51 -11.51 4.26 -9.03
CA TRP A 51 -10.86 3.72 -7.85
C TRP A 51 -11.86 3.27 -6.79
N GLU A 52 -11.47 2.25 -6.04
CA GLU A 52 -12.31 1.70 -4.99
C GLU A 52 -11.49 1.32 -3.76
N VAL A 53 -12.03 1.58 -2.57
CA VAL A 53 -11.54 1.02 -1.30
C VAL A 53 -12.39 -0.20 -0.98
N LEU A 54 -11.76 -1.37 -1.08
CA LEU A 54 -12.41 -2.65 -0.87
C LEU A 54 -12.27 -3.06 0.61
N SER A 55 -13.36 -2.95 1.36
CA SER A 55 -13.38 -3.37 2.76
C SER A 55 -13.44 -4.90 2.87
N VAL A 56 -12.46 -5.49 3.56
CA VAL A 56 -12.37 -6.94 3.76
C VAL A 56 -12.09 -7.27 5.22
N PRO A 57 -12.53 -8.44 5.71
CA PRO A 57 -12.30 -8.86 7.10
C PRO A 57 -10.82 -8.87 7.46
N ARG A 58 -10.52 -8.44 8.69
CA ARG A 58 -9.16 -8.45 9.23
C ARG A 58 -8.74 -9.87 9.60
N GLY A 59 -7.44 -10.15 9.45
CA GLY A 59 -6.84 -11.39 9.95
C GLY A 59 -6.45 -12.38 8.85
N PRO A 60 -6.32 -13.67 9.18
CA PRO A 60 -5.80 -14.68 8.25
C PRO A 60 -6.63 -14.84 6.96
N ALA A 61 -7.91 -14.53 7.00
CA ALA A 61 -8.82 -14.61 5.86
C ALA A 61 -8.71 -13.41 4.90
N PHE A 62 -7.88 -12.40 5.20
CA PHE A 62 -7.78 -11.19 4.39
C PHE A 62 -7.56 -11.49 2.90
N ALA A 63 -6.54 -12.29 2.59
CA ALA A 63 -6.19 -12.59 1.21
C ALA A 63 -7.27 -13.39 0.46
N ASP A 64 -8.01 -14.27 1.15
CA ASP A 64 -9.12 -15.02 0.56
C ASP A 64 -10.32 -14.10 0.30
N SER A 65 -10.62 -13.22 1.24
CA SER A 65 -11.73 -12.28 1.12
C SER A 65 -11.44 -11.23 0.03
N ALA A 66 -10.21 -10.70 0.00
CA ALA A 66 -9.77 -9.76 -1.04
C ALA A 66 -9.80 -10.42 -2.42
N LEU A 67 -9.27 -11.65 -2.55
CA LEU A 67 -9.34 -12.43 -3.79
C LEU A 67 -10.78 -12.59 -4.26
N SER A 68 -11.67 -13.06 -3.38
CA SER A 68 -13.07 -13.31 -3.74
C SER A 68 -13.76 -12.02 -4.21
N ALA A 69 -13.51 -10.92 -3.55
CA ALA A 69 -14.10 -9.63 -3.91
C ALA A 69 -13.53 -9.09 -5.24
N LEU A 70 -12.23 -9.20 -5.47
CA LEU A 70 -11.59 -8.79 -6.73
C LEU A 70 -12.11 -9.63 -7.92
N LEU A 71 -12.26 -10.93 -7.75
CA LEU A 71 -12.78 -11.83 -8.79
C LEU A 71 -14.28 -11.65 -9.05
N ALA A 72 -15.02 -11.05 -8.12
CA ALA A 72 -16.44 -10.74 -8.26
C ALA A 72 -16.71 -9.39 -8.93
N MET A 73 -15.68 -8.59 -9.22
CA MET A 73 -15.83 -7.33 -9.94
C MET A 73 -16.19 -7.57 -11.41
N ASP A 74 -17.01 -6.70 -11.98
CA ASP A 74 -17.36 -6.75 -13.41
C ASP A 74 -16.12 -6.61 -14.30
N GLU A 75 -15.18 -5.74 -13.89
CA GLU A 75 -13.88 -5.56 -14.52
C GLU A 75 -12.77 -5.73 -13.48
N PHE A 76 -11.81 -6.60 -13.75
CA PHE A 76 -10.67 -6.79 -12.86
C PHE A 76 -9.79 -5.52 -12.87
N PRO A 77 -9.31 -5.03 -11.69
CA PRO A 77 -8.51 -3.82 -11.62
C PRO A 77 -7.17 -3.98 -12.35
N ASP A 78 -6.72 -2.91 -12.98
CA ASP A 78 -5.39 -2.85 -13.61
C ASP A 78 -4.27 -2.54 -12.60
N ALA A 79 -4.63 -2.08 -11.39
CA ALA A 79 -3.68 -1.89 -10.31
C ALA A 79 -4.28 -2.12 -8.92
N ILE A 80 -3.46 -2.63 -8.01
CA ILE A 80 -3.81 -2.88 -6.60
C ILE A 80 -2.79 -2.17 -5.72
N CYS A 81 -3.27 -1.31 -4.82
CA CYS A 81 -2.44 -0.68 -3.80
C CYS A 81 -2.75 -1.33 -2.45
N CYS A 82 -1.84 -2.15 -1.93
CA CYS A 82 -2.06 -2.88 -0.69
C CYS A 82 -1.64 -2.09 0.54
N GLN A 83 -2.36 -2.29 1.62
CA GLN A 83 -2.13 -1.68 2.93
C GLN A 83 -0.77 -2.06 3.53
N MET A 84 -0.30 -3.30 3.30
CA MET A 84 1.00 -3.82 3.77
C MET A 84 1.45 -5.03 2.96
N ASP A 85 2.75 -5.31 2.97
CA ASP A 85 3.36 -6.43 2.24
C ASP A 85 2.80 -7.79 2.66
N MET A 86 2.57 -7.95 3.98
CA MET A 86 1.99 -9.19 4.52
C MET A 86 0.57 -9.48 4.02
N MET A 87 -0.09 -8.52 3.43
CA MET A 87 -1.37 -8.68 2.74
C MET A 87 -1.18 -8.83 1.22
N ALA A 88 -0.25 -8.08 0.65
CA ALA A 88 0.03 -8.12 -0.79
C ALA A 88 0.58 -9.49 -1.23
N ILE A 89 1.58 -10.02 -0.51
CA ILE A 89 2.27 -11.26 -0.89
C ILE A 89 1.31 -12.46 -1.01
N PRO A 90 0.51 -12.81 0.01
CA PRO A 90 -0.42 -13.92 -0.13
C PRO A 90 -1.52 -13.66 -1.17
N LEU A 91 -1.92 -12.40 -1.39
CA LEU A 91 -2.87 -12.05 -2.43
C LEU A 91 -2.31 -12.31 -3.82
N VAL A 92 -1.07 -11.89 -4.11
CA VAL A 92 -0.37 -12.18 -5.38
C VAL A 92 -0.31 -13.68 -5.64
N LEU A 93 0.12 -14.47 -4.66
CA LEU A 93 0.24 -15.92 -4.81
C LEU A 93 -1.12 -16.61 -5.06
N LYS A 94 -2.19 -16.05 -4.50
CA LYS A 94 -3.55 -16.56 -4.74
C LYS A 94 -4.06 -16.14 -6.12
N LEU A 95 -3.91 -14.88 -6.50
CA LEU A 95 -4.32 -14.37 -7.81
C LEU A 95 -3.64 -15.15 -8.95
N GLU A 96 -2.36 -15.48 -8.81
CA GLU A 96 -1.65 -16.29 -9.81
C GLU A 96 -2.29 -17.67 -10.04
N ARG A 97 -2.79 -18.31 -8.97
CA ARG A 97 -3.50 -19.59 -9.08
C ARG A 97 -4.83 -19.48 -9.84
N TYR A 98 -5.41 -18.28 -9.88
CA TYR A 98 -6.63 -17.98 -10.65
C TYR A 98 -6.33 -17.38 -12.02
N GLY A 99 -5.05 -17.37 -12.44
CA GLY A 99 -4.64 -16.96 -13.79
C GLY A 99 -4.27 -15.48 -13.91
N HIS A 100 -4.40 -14.68 -12.85
CA HIS A 100 -4.00 -13.27 -12.82
C HIS A 100 -2.56 -13.13 -12.37
N ARG A 101 -1.69 -12.66 -13.24
CA ARG A 101 -0.24 -12.53 -13.00
C ARG A 101 0.20 -11.09 -12.97
N THR A 102 0.93 -10.72 -11.94
CA THR A 102 1.62 -9.44 -11.87
C THR A 102 3.03 -9.54 -12.47
N PRO A 103 3.52 -8.54 -13.18
CA PRO A 103 2.86 -7.28 -13.56
C PRO A 103 2.07 -7.35 -14.87
N ARG A 104 1.90 -8.54 -15.48
CA ARG A 104 1.30 -8.73 -16.81
C ARG A 104 -0.17 -8.31 -16.88
N ASP A 105 -0.98 -8.77 -15.91
CA ASP A 105 -2.43 -8.58 -15.92
C ASP A 105 -2.87 -7.44 -14.98
N TYR A 106 -2.05 -7.13 -13.98
CA TYR A 106 -2.25 -6.02 -13.03
C TYR A 106 -0.93 -5.64 -12.37
N SER A 107 -0.80 -4.38 -11.97
CA SER A 107 0.30 -3.92 -11.11
C SER A 107 -0.10 -4.00 -9.64
N ILE A 108 0.88 -4.24 -8.74
CA ILE A 108 0.63 -4.20 -7.30
C ILE A 108 1.76 -3.52 -6.55
N VAL A 109 1.39 -2.69 -5.59
CA VAL A 109 2.32 -2.02 -4.67
C VAL A 109 1.94 -2.35 -3.23
N GLY A 110 2.94 -2.75 -2.43
CA GLY A 110 2.82 -3.01 -1.00
C GLY A 110 3.23 -1.84 -0.12
N PHE A 111 3.39 -2.11 1.16
CA PHE A 111 3.87 -1.16 2.17
C PHE A 111 4.61 -1.93 3.26
N ASP A 112 5.71 -1.40 3.76
CA ASP A 112 6.63 -1.76 4.85
C ASP A 112 8.03 -2.11 4.37
N ASP A 113 8.22 -2.61 3.15
CA ASP A 113 9.45 -3.21 2.63
C ASP A 113 9.92 -4.35 3.56
N SER A 114 8.99 -5.25 3.84
CA SER A 114 9.25 -6.41 4.70
C SER A 114 10.33 -7.33 4.09
N PRO A 115 11.05 -8.11 4.91
CA PRO A 115 12.04 -9.07 4.40
C PRO A 115 11.47 -10.08 3.39
N TYR A 116 10.15 -10.27 3.37
CA TYR A 116 9.47 -11.16 2.43
C TYR A 116 9.14 -10.50 1.08
N ALA A 117 9.20 -9.18 0.97
CA ALA A 117 8.91 -8.47 -0.28
C ALA A 117 9.83 -8.90 -1.42
N ASP A 118 11.10 -9.19 -1.12
CA ASP A 118 12.08 -9.67 -2.09
C ASP A 118 11.71 -11.05 -2.68
N THR A 119 10.96 -11.88 -1.96
CA THR A 119 10.62 -13.25 -2.41
C THR A 119 9.77 -13.26 -3.68
N ILE A 120 9.01 -12.20 -3.92
CA ILE A 120 8.19 -12.00 -5.12
C ILE A 120 8.57 -10.73 -5.88
N ASN A 121 9.69 -10.10 -5.56
CA ASN A 121 10.11 -8.81 -6.09
C ASN A 121 9.00 -7.74 -6.01
N LEU A 122 8.36 -7.63 -4.85
CA LEU A 122 7.24 -6.71 -4.61
C LEU A 122 7.72 -5.25 -4.57
N THR A 123 7.20 -4.42 -5.46
CA THR A 123 7.29 -2.96 -5.34
C THR A 123 6.54 -2.53 -4.08
N THR A 124 7.17 -1.73 -3.22
CA THR A 124 6.61 -1.41 -1.90
C THR A 124 7.11 -0.06 -1.39
N MET A 125 6.46 0.44 -0.34
CA MET A 125 6.90 1.64 0.39
C MET A 125 7.75 1.21 1.58
N ARG A 126 9.01 1.65 1.63
CA ARG A 126 9.93 1.39 2.75
C ARG A 126 9.71 2.40 3.86
N GLN A 127 9.42 1.94 5.05
CA GLN A 127 9.60 2.69 6.28
C GLN A 127 11.03 2.48 6.79
N ASP A 128 11.56 3.43 7.55
CA ASP A 128 12.81 3.23 8.29
C ASP A 128 12.54 3.04 9.80
N PRO A 129 12.23 1.81 10.24
CA PRO A 129 11.92 1.55 11.65
C PRO A 129 13.13 1.79 12.57
N TYR A 130 14.36 1.68 12.02
CA TYR A 130 15.56 1.98 12.80
C TYR A 130 15.69 3.47 13.06
N ALA A 131 15.53 4.31 12.04
CA ALA A 131 15.54 5.77 12.21
C ALA A 131 14.39 6.22 13.13
N MET A 132 13.20 5.64 12.99
CA MET A 132 12.05 5.89 13.88
C MET A 132 12.37 5.56 15.32
N GLY A 133 12.92 4.36 15.58
CA GLY A 133 13.28 3.91 16.93
C GLY A 133 14.38 4.77 17.55
N ARG A 134 15.42 5.13 16.77
CA ARG A 134 16.49 6.00 17.21
C ARG A 134 15.97 7.39 17.58
N THR A 135 15.21 8.02 16.71
CA THR A 135 14.61 9.33 16.96
C THR A 135 13.72 9.33 18.21
N ALA A 136 12.91 8.29 18.38
CA ALA A 136 12.07 8.14 19.56
C ALA A 136 12.90 8.00 20.85
N ALA A 137 13.97 7.19 20.82
CA ALA A 137 14.87 7.03 21.97
C ALA A 137 15.61 8.33 22.32
N GLU A 138 16.14 9.05 21.34
CA GLU A 138 16.80 10.35 21.57
C GLU A 138 15.85 11.37 22.21
N LYS A 139 14.62 11.43 21.75
CA LYS A 139 13.59 12.30 22.36
C LYS A 139 13.25 11.89 23.78
N ALA A 140 13.09 10.58 24.03
CA ALA A 140 12.82 10.06 25.37
C ALA A 140 13.95 10.39 26.36
N LEU A 141 15.21 10.25 25.95
CA LEU A 141 16.38 10.60 26.77
C LEU A 141 16.42 12.09 27.14
N LYS A 142 16.09 12.97 26.18
CA LYS A 142 15.96 14.41 26.44
C LYS A 142 14.87 14.71 27.48
N LEU A 143 13.70 14.08 27.33
CA LEU A 143 12.60 14.23 28.31
C LEU A 143 13.00 13.76 29.71
N ILE A 144 13.72 12.63 29.82
CA ILE A 144 14.23 12.12 31.09
C ILE A 144 15.24 13.11 31.71
N ALA A 145 16.06 13.78 30.90
CA ALA A 145 16.98 14.81 31.34
C ALA A 145 16.31 16.14 31.72
N GLY A 146 14.99 16.25 31.60
CA GLY A 146 14.23 17.48 31.86
C GLY A 146 14.32 18.50 30.73
N GLU A 147 14.83 18.09 29.57
CA GLU A 147 14.90 18.93 28.36
C GLU A 147 13.59 18.80 27.56
N THR A 148 13.19 19.89 26.89
CA THR A 148 12.05 19.84 25.97
C THR A 148 12.55 19.48 24.57
N PRO A 149 12.10 18.37 23.94
CA PRO A 149 12.40 18.10 22.53
C PRO A 149 11.87 19.24 21.67
N GLY A 150 12.70 19.79 20.80
CA GLY A 150 12.33 20.93 19.96
C GLY A 150 11.13 20.70 19.06
N THR A 151 10.92 19.45 18.61
CA THR A 151 9.77 19.03 17.77
C THR A 151 9.09 17.83 18.40
N PRO A 152 7.88 17.98 18.97
CA PRO A 152 7.19 16.88 19.64
C PRO A 152 6.79 15.77 18.63
N HIS A 153 6.39 16.15 17.42
CA HIS A 153 6.06 15.24 16.34
C HIS A 153 7.06 15.37 15.20
N GLU A 154 7.64 14.25 14.80
CA GLU A 154 8.54 14.16 13.65
C GLU A 154 8.04 13.09 12.69
N VAL A 155 7.93 13.44 11.42
CA VAL A 155 7.50 12.51 10.36
C VAL A 155 8.75 12.06 9.63
N ILE A 156 8.96 10.74 9.60
CA ILE A 156 9.98 10.10 8.78
C ILE A 156 9.28 9.59 7.53
N GLU A 157 9.64 10.15 6.38
CA GLU A 157 9.00 9.84 5.11
C GLU A 157 9.30 8.41 4.66
N ALA A 158 8.26 7.70 4.23
CA ALA A 158 8.42 6.42 3.57
C ALA A 158 8.90 6.61 2.12
N GLN A 159 9.76 5.72 1.65
CA GLN A 159 10.35 5.77 0.31
C GLN A 159 9.81 4.65 -0.57
N LEU A 160 9.50 4.96 -1.83
CA LEU A 160 9.15 3.93 -2.80
C LEU A 160 10.39 3.09 -3.15
N VAL A 161 10.25 1.79 -3.09
CA VAL A 161 11.24 0.78 -3.51
C VAL A 161 10.66 0.07 -4.73
N PRO A 162 10.97 0.53 -5.94
CA PRO A 162 10.47 -0.10 -7.17
C PRO A 162 11.14 -1.46 -7.36
N ARG A 163 10.35 -2.45 -7.75
CA ARG A 163 10.82 -3.79 -8.12
C ARG A 163 10.13 -4.26 -9.42
N SER A 164 9.50 -5.44 -9.43
CA SER A 164 8.96 -6.00 -10.67
C SER A 164 7.47 -6.34 -10.64
N THR A 165 6.73 -5.95 -9.62
CA THR A 165 5.28 -6.18 -9.52
C THR A 165 4.43 -5.04 -10.08
N ASP A 166 5.05 -4.09 -10.76
CA ASP A 166 4.38 -2.98 -11.42
C ASP A 166 5.03 -2.66 -12.75
N MET A 167 4.27 -2.12 -13.67
CA MET A 167 4.73 -1.63 -14.97
C MET A 167 3.77 -0.58 -15.53
N PRO A 168 4.22 0.23 -16.53
CA PRO A 168 3.33 1.17 -17.21
C PRO A 168 2.11 0.48 -17.80
N PHE A 169 0.93 1.04 -17.60
CA PHE A 169 -0.33 0.59 -18.16
C PHE A 169 -0.23 0.43 -19.65
N GLY A 170 -0.32 0.17 -20.53
CA GLY A 170 -0.12 0.03 -21.97
C GLY A 170 1.04 -0.89 -22.39
N LYS A 171 1.83 -1.37 -21.41
CA LYS A 171 2.82 -2.43 -21.60
C LYS A 171 2.38 -3.76 -20.99
N MET A 172 1.25 -3.76 -20.33
CA MET A 172 0.58 -4.97 -19.85
C MET A 172 0.05 -5.74 -21.06
N ALA A 173 0.41 -7.01 -21.20
CA ALA A 173 0.14 -7.83 -22.39
C ALA A 173 -1.08 -8.74 -22.20
#